data_fad47c0f6d4dcccdd3e858dd42ee55c8
#
_entry.id   fad47c0f6d4dcccdd3e858dd42ee55c8
#
_cell.length_a   1.000
_cell.length_b   1.000
_cell.length_c   1.000
_cell.angle_alpha   90.00
_cell.angle_beta   90.00
_cell.angle_gamma   90.00
#
_symmetry.space_group_name_H-M   'P 1'
#
loop_
_entity.id
_entity.type
_entity.pdbx_description
1 polymer ?
#
loop_
_entity_poly.entity_id
_entity_poly.type
_entity_poly.pdbx_seq_one_letter_code
_entity_poly.pdbx_strand_id
1 'polypeptide(L)'
;AATMAGMAFANAFLGLCHSMAHKLGAKYHIAHGIANALLLTQVMRFNASDHPFRQAAFSQYKYPSAKSRYARVAEYLNLGGSSKDEKLDLLIEKIEELKKTLNIPASIKEMGIDEKTFEADLDELSVLAFDDQCTGANPRYPLVEEIKQLYRYAYKGVTKFDM
;
A
#
# COMPACT_ATOMS: atom_id res chain seq x y z
N ALA A 1 17.77 -10.92 5.10
CA ALA A 1 16.60 -10.02 5.09
C ALA A 1 15.36 -10.72 4.49
N ALA A 2 15.38 -11.21 3.24
CA ALA A 2 14.22 -11.81 2.57
C ALA A 2 13.59 -12.99 3.32
N THR A 3 14.40 -13.91 3.85
CA THR A 3 13.92 -15.04 4.65
C THR A 3 13.19 -14.58 5.92
N MET A 4 13.74 -13.57 6.62
CA MET A 4 13.10 -13.02 7.82
C MET A 4 11.77 -12.33 7.49
N ALA A 5 11.71 -11.61 6.37
CA ALA A 5 10.47 -11.03 5.88
C ALA A 5 9.43 -12.10 5.55
N GLY A 6 9.86 -13.21 4.90
CA GLY A 6 9.02 -14.37 4.63
C GLY A 6 8.45 -14.99 5.91
N MET A 7 9.27 -15.18 6.94
CA MET A 7 8.82 -15.68 8.24
C MET A 7 7.83 -14.70 8.92
N ALA A 8 8.07 -13.40 8.80
CA ALA A 8 7.19 -12.39 9.37
C ALA A 8 5.79 -12.43 8.73
N PHE A 9 5.70 -12.41 7.40
CA PHE A 9 4.39 -12.43 6.74
C PHE A 9 3.69 -13.79 6.86
N ALA A 10 4.41 -14.90 6.97
CA ALA A 10 3.81 -16.20 7.23
C ALA A 10 3.04 -16.24 8.56
N ASN A 11 3.44 -15.41 9.53
CA ASN A 11 2.77 -15.27 10.83
C ASN A 11 1.72 -14.15 10.85
N ALA A 12 2.01 -13.00 10.22
CA ALA A 12 1.15 -11.82 10.24
C ALA A 12 0.13 -11.77 9.10
N PHE A 13 0.30 -12.64 8.11
CA PHE A 13 -0.36 -12.63 6.82
C PHE A 13 -0.03 -11.39 5.97
N LEU A 14 -0.60 -11.33 4.76
CA LEU A 14 -0.45 -10.22 3.83
C LEU A 14 -1.68 -9.32 3.92
N GLY A 15 -1.62 -8.13 3.32
CA GLY A 15 -2.71 -7.16 3.36
C GLY A 15 -3.04 -6.60 1.97
N LEU A 16 -3.74 -5.48 1.97
CA LEU A 16 -4.30 -4.82 0.79
C LEU A 16 -3.26 -4.55 -0.31
N CYS A 17 -2.02 -4.23 0.05
CA CYS A 17 -0.97 -4.00 -0.94
C CYS A 17 -0.77 -5.21 -1.85
N HIS A 18 -0.72 -6.42 -1.28
CA HIS A 18 -0.61 -7.66 -2.04
C HIS A 18 -1.87 -7.98 -2.82
N SER A 19 -3.05 -7.77 -2.24
CA SER A 19 -4.33 -7.97 -2.95
C SER A 19 -4.39 -7.16 -4.23
N MET A 20 -4.06 -5.87 -4.13
CA MET A 20 -4.01 -4.96 -5.28
C MET A 20 -2.89 -5.34 -6.26
N ALA A 21 -1.70 -5.70 -5.76
CA ALA A 21 -0.56 -6.08 -6.58
C ALA A 21 -0.82 -7.37 -7.38
N HIS A 22 -1.51 -8.35 -6.82
CA HIS A 22 -1.91 -9.57 -7.52
C HIS A 22 -2.73 -9.25 -8.78
N LYS A 23 -3.72 -8.37 -8.66
CA LYS A 23 -4.61 -8.03 -9.78
C LYS A 23 -3.90 -7.18 -10.82
N LEU A 24 -3.12 -6.19 -10.36
CA LEU A 24 -2.31 -5.35 -11.23
C LEU A 24 -1.29 -6.18 -12.03
N GLY A 25 -0.59 -7.09 -11.35
CA GLY A 25 0.39 -7.98 -11.97
C GLY A 25 -0.24 -8.94 -12.97
N ALA A 26 -1.38 -9.55 -12.63
CA ALA A 26 -2.09 -10.46 -13.52
C ALA A 26 -2.64 -9.75 -14.77
N LYS A 27 -3.22 -8.55 -14.62
CA LYS A 27 -3.86 -7.82 -15.73
C LYS A 27 -2.82 -7.25 -16.70
N TYR A 28 -1.74 -6.66 -16.20
CA TYR A 28 -0.77 -5.92 -17.01
C TYR A 28 0.61 -6.59 -17.10
N HIS A 29 0.73 -7.83 -16.65
CA HIS A 29 1.99 -8.61 -16.66
C HIS A 29 3.14 -7.91 -15.92
N ILE A 30 2.84 -7.16 -14.86
CA ILE A 30 3.83 -6.48 -14.04
C ILE A 30 4.43 -7.47 -13.05
N ALA A 31 5.76 -7.51 -12.96
CA ALA A 31 6.45 -8.35 -11.97
C ALA A 31 5.95 -8.05 -10.55
N HIS A 32 5.70 -9.09 -9.75
CA HIS A 32 5.07 -8.99 -8.43
C HIS A 32 5.73 -7.96 -7.50
N GLY A 33 7.07 -7.93 -7.44
CA GLY A 33 7.80 -6.97 -6.62
C GLY A 33 7.60 -5.52 -7.07
N ILE A 34 7.54 -5.29 -8.39
CA ILE A 34 7.26 -3.95 -8.96
C ILE A 34 5.83 -3.54 -8.64
N ALA A 35 4.85 -4.42 -8.84
CA ALA A 35 3.45 -4.13 -8.54
C ALA A 35 3.26 -3.74 -7.05
N ASN A 36 3.89 -4.48 -6.12
CA ASN A 36 3.87 -4.11 -4.70
C ASN A 36 4.55 -2.76 -4.44
N ALA A 37 5.70 -2.49 -5.05
CA ALA A 37 6.42 -1.23 -4.85
C ALA A 37 5.62 -0.01 -5.35
N LEU A 38 4.86 -0.16 -6.45
CA LEU A 38 4.00 0.88 -7.01
C LEU A 38 2.82 1.24 -6.10
N LEU A 39 2.38 0.31 -5.24
CA LEU A 39 1.20 0.45 -4.39
C LEU A 39 1.54 0.71 -2.91
N LEU A 40 2.78 0.43 -2.51
CA LEU A 40 3.18 0.37 -1.10
C LEU A 40 2.89 1.66 -0.34
N THR A 41 3.32 2.79 -0.85
CA THR A 41 3.23 4.08 -0.16
C THR A 41 1.80 4.59 -0.06
N GLN A 42 0.96 4.31 -1.07
CA GLN A 42 -0.46 4.61 -1.05
C GLN A 42 -1.19 3.77 0.01
N VAL A 43 -0.90 2.47 0.06
CA VAL A 43 -1.52 1.59 1.07
C VAL A 43 -1.01 1.91 2.48
N MET A 44 0.26 2.28 2.64
CA MET A 44 0.77 2.74 3.94
C MET A 44 -0.01 3.96 4.45
N ARG A 45 -0.24 4.96 3.58
CA ARG A 45 -1.02 6.16 3.94
C ARG A 45 -2.46 5.81 4.27
N PHE A 46 -3.10 4.96 3.47
CA PHE A 46 -4.44 4.46 3.75
C PHE A 46 -4.53 3.78 5.13
N ASN A 47 -3.59 2.90 5.45
CA ASN A 47 -3.57 2.18 6.71
C ASN A 47 -3.28 3.07 7.92
N ALA A 48 -2.66 4.23 7.72
CA ALA A 48 -2.24 5.14 8.79
C ALA A 48 -3.38 6.03 9.35
N SER A 49 -4.63 5.78 8.97
CA SER A 49 -5.80 6.50 9.52
C SER A 49 -5.91 6.28 11.04
N ASP A 50 -6.13 7.37 11.77
CA ASP A 50 -6.44 7.31 13.21
C ASP A 50 -7.89 6.89 13.48
N HIS A 51 -8.78 7.11 12.50
CA HIS A 51 -10.21 6.82 12.56
C HIS A 51 -10.65 6.01 11.33
N PRO A 52 -10.19 4.75 11.18
CA PRO A 52 -10.59 3.93 10.04
C PRO A 52 -12.10 3.65 10.13
N PHE A 53 -12.79 3.74 9.00
CA PHE A 53 -14.21 3.41 8.93
C PHE A 53 -14.49 1.96 9.37
N ARG A 54 -13.58 1.05 9.03
CA ARG A 54 -13.62 -0.36 9.43
C ARG A 54 -12.22 -0.88 9.73
N GLN A 55 -12.12 -1.73 10.74
CA GLN A 55 -10.92 -2.53 11.00
C GLN A 55 -11.17 -3.99 10.65
N ALA A 56 -10.09 -4.73 10.37
CA ALA A 56 -10.18 -6.16 10.20
C ALA A 56 -10.61 -6.84 11.53
N ALA A 57 -11.28 -7.97 11.41
CA ALA A 57 -11.79 -8.73 12.54
C ALA A 57 -10.71 -9.50 13.35
N PHE A 58 -9.44 -9.34 13.00
CA PHE A 58 -8.32 -9.98 13.71
C PHE A 58 -8.07 -9.28 15.05
N SER A 59 -7.88 -10.06 16.11
CA SER A 59 -7.69 -9.55 17.47
C SER A 59 -6.50 -8.59 17.64
N GLN A 60 -5.48 -8.72 16.80
CA GLN A 60 -4.33 -7.80 16.78
C GLN A 60 -4.67 -6.37 16.35
N TYR A 61 -5.81 -6.16 15.73
CA TYR A 61 -6.26 -4.86 15.23
C TYR A 61 -7.36 -4.24 16.10
N LYS A 62 -7.41 -4.59 17.38
CA LYS A 62 -8.38 -4.04 18.34
C LYS A 62 -8.41 -2.51 18.36
N TYR A 63 -7.25 -1.88 18.08
CA TYR A 63 -7.10 -0.43 17.99
C TYR A 63 -6.29 -0.06 16.74
N PRO A 64 -6.54 1.11 16.11
CA PRO A 64 -5.71 1.60 15.02
C PRO A 64 -4.25 1.77 15.49
N SER A 65 -3.34 1.00 14.94
CA SER A 65 -1.93 1.00 15.34
C SER A 65 -0.95 1.18 14.19
N ALA A 66 -1.42 1.16 12.94
CA ALA A 66 -0.56 1.20 11.77
C ALA A 66 0.31 2.46 11.74
N LYS A 67 -0.26 3.66 11.93
CA LYS A 67 0.48 4.93 12.00
C LYS A 67 1.60 4.88 13.04
N SER A 68 1.29 4.39 14.25
CA SER A 68 2.28 4.28 15.33
C SER A 68 3.40 3.29 15.00
N ARG A 69 3.09 2.21 14.29
CA ARG A 69 4.09 1.22 13.84
C ARG A 69 4.99 1.81 12.74
N TYR A 70 4.44 2.53 11.79
CA TYR A 70 5.22 3.24 10.76
C TYR A 70 6.13 4.31 11.39
N ALA A 71 5.63 5.07 12.36
CA ALA A 71 6.44 6.04 13.09
C ALA A 71 7.63 5.37 13.80
N ARG A 72 7.44 4.19 14.42
CA ARG A 72 8.54 3.41 15.01
C ARG A 72 9.57 2.95 13.98
N VAL A 73 9.15 2.60 12.76
CA VAL A 73 10.10 2.27 11.68
C VAL A 73 10.92 3.50 11.31
N ALA A 74 10.29 4.68 11.17
CA ALA A 74 10.99 5.93 10.92
C ALA A 74 12.00 6.28 12.04
N GLU A 75 11.63 6.06 13.30
CA GLU A 75 12.53 6.21 14.46
C GLU A 75 13.74 5.27 14.37
N TYR A 76 13.49 3.99 14.08
CA TYR A 76 14.55 3.00 13.92
C TYR A 76 15.54 3.36 12.81
N LEU A 77 15.04 3.97 11.74
CA LEU A 77 15.84 4.44 10.62
C LEU A 77 16.45 5.83 10.85
N ASN A 78 16.24 6.46 12.01
CA ASN A 78 16.71 7.80 12.35
C ASN A 78 16.30 8.88 11.32
N LEU A 79 15.08 8.82 10.80
CA LEU A 79 14.61 9.75 9.78
C LEU A 79 14.23 11.13 10.34
N GLY A 80 14.05 11.25 11.66
CA GLY A 80 13.59 12.48 12.31
C GLY A 80 12.07 12.55 12.44
N GLY A 81 11.54 13.78 12.51
CA GLY A 81 10.12 14.06 12.70
C GLY A 81 9.69 14.16 14.17
N SER A 82 8.86 15.15 14.49
CA SER A 82 8.35 15.42 15.85
C SER A 82 7.02 14.71 16.12
N SER A 83 6.17 14.56 15.10
CA SER A 83 4.87 13.91 15.18
C SER A 83 4.85 12.55 14.46
N LYS A 84 3.82 11.76 14.70
CA LYS A 84 3.62 10.50 13.97
C LYS A 84 3.35 10.73 12.48
N ASP A 85 2.69 11.82 12.14
CA ASP A 85 2.39 12.19 10.75
C ASP A 85 3.66 12.61 10.01
N GLU A 86 4.50 13.45 10.62
CA GLU A 86 5.82 13.79 10.06
C GLU A 86 6.71 12.56 9.87
N LYS A 87 6.74 11.64 10.85
CA LYS A 87 7.50 10.39 10.76
C LYS A 87 6.99 9.49 9.64
N LEU A 88 5.67 9.43 9.45
CA LEU A 88 5.07 8.70 8.33
C LEU A 88 5.48 9.32 6.99
N ASP A 89 5.41 10.65 6.86
CA ASP A 89 5.80 11.36 5.65
C ASP A 89 7.27 11.09 5.31
N LEU A 90 8.16 11.23 6.28
CA LEU A 90 9.60 10.95 6.10
C LEU A 90 9.87 9.49 5.72
N LEU A 91 9.11 8.55 6.29
CA LEU A 91 9.24 7.14 5.91
C LEU A 91 8.78 6.90 4.47
N ILE A 92 7.67 7.49 4.05
CA ILE A 92 7.18 7.41 2.67
C ILE A 92 8.19 8.04 1.71
N GLU A 93 8.71 9.21 2.02
CA GLU A 93 9.75 9.88 1.23
C GLU A 93 10.99 8.99 1.09
N LYS A 94 11.42 8.34 2.18
CA LYS A 94 12.56 7.42 2.15
C LYS A 94 12.32 6.19 1.28
N ILE A 95 11.10 5.66 1.24
CA ILE A 95 10.72 4.57 0.35
C ILE A 95 10.74 5.03 -1.10
N GLU A 96 10.23 6.22 -1.41
CA GLU A 96 10.24 6.77 -2.77
C GLU A 96 11.69 7.04 -3.25
N GLU A 97 12.58 7.53 -2.38
CA GLU A 97 14.00 7.63 -2.70
C GLU A 97 14.64 6.27 -3.03
N LEU A 98 14.30 5.24 -2.24
CA LEU A 98 14.78 3.89 -2.50
C LEU A 98 14.27 3.34 -3.83
N LYS A 99 12.99 3.54 -4.14
CA LYS A 99 12.40 3.17 -5.43
C LYS A 99 13.17 3.83 -6.58
N LYS A 100 13.42 5.13 -6.49
CA LYS A 100 14.20 5.89 -7.47
C LYS A 100 15.63 5.34 -7.63
N THR A 101 16.31 5.02 -6.53
CA THR A 101 17.66 4.44 -6.54
C THR A 101 17.69 3.08 -7.23
N LEU A 102 16.62 2.31 -7.10
CA LEU A 102 16.47 0.99 -7.71
C LEU A 102 15.88 1.02 -9.13
N ASN A 103 15.67 2.21 -9.70
CA ASN A 103 15.02 2.43 -11.00
C ASN A 103 13.63 1.78 -11.08
N ILE A 104 12.89 1.75 -9.98
CA ILE A 104 11.48 1.34 -9.97
C ILE A 104 10.65 2.54 -10.44
N PRO A 105 9.72 2.37 -11.40
CA PRO A 105 8.83 3.43 -11.84
C PRO A 105 8.08 4.09 -10.67
N ALA A 106 7.91 5.41 -10.72
CA ALA A 106 7.24 6.14 -9.65
C ALA A 106 5.71 5.93 -9.65
N SER A 107 5.15 5.50 -10.78
CA SER A 107 3.71 5.38 -10.97
C SER A 107 3.35 4.23 -11.92
N ILE A 108 2.09 3.79 -11.86
CA ILE A 108 1.55 2.81 -12.82
C ILE A 108 1.55 3.39 -14.25
N LYS A 109 1.35 4.71 -14.39
CA LYS A 109 1.43 5.40 -15.68
C LYS A 109 2.80 5.25 -16.33
N GLU A 110 3.87 5.32 -15.56
CA GLU A 110 5.24 5.14 -16.07
C GLU A 110 5.55 3.71 -16.55
N MET A 111 4.70 2.74 -16.19
CA MET A 111 4.75 1.38 -16.76
C MET A 111 4.24 1.33 -18.23
N GLY A 112 3.78 2.46 -18.79
CA GLY A 112 3.25 2.54 -20.15
C GLY A 112 1.79 2.13 -20.30
N ILE A 113 1.05 2.01 -19.20
CA ILE A 113 -0.38 1.67 -19.22
C ILE A 113 -1.18 2.93 -19.57
N ASP A 114 -1.97 2.85 -20.63
CA ASP A 114 -2.84 3.94 -21.07
C ASP A 114 -3.92 4.26 -20.04
N GLU A 115 -4.18 5.56 -19.79
CA GLU A 115 -5.11 6.02 -18.77
C GLU A 115 -6.55 5.57 -19.02
N LYS A 116 -6.98 5.58 -20.30
CA LYS A 116 -8.33 5.15 -20.66
C LYS A 116 -8.54 3.66 -20.44
N THR A 117 -7.54 2.87 -20.80
CA THR A 117 -7.53 1.41 -20.57
C THR A 117 -7.53 1.12 -19.07
N PHE A 118 -6.69 1.83 -18.29
CA PHE A 118 -6.62 1.65 -16.85
C PHE A 118 -7.95 2.00 -16.15
N GLU A 119 -8.57 3.14 -16.49
CA GLU A 119 -9.87 3.53 -15.92
C GLU A 119 -10.99 2.56 -16.31
N ALA A 120 -10.96 1.98 -17.51
CA ALA A 120 -11.93 0.95 -17.94
C ALA A 120 -11.81 -0.35 -17.13
N ASP A 121 -10.59 -0.72 -16.73
CA ASP A 121 -10.31 -1.94 -15.96
C ASP A 121 -10.49 -1.75 -14.44
N LEU A 122 -10.62 -0.51 -13.97
CA LEU A 122 -10.51 -0.16 -12.57
C LEU A 122 -11.60 -0.80 -11.70
N ASP A 123 -12.82 -0.93 -12.20
CA ASP A 123 -13.91 -1.58 -11.50
C ASP A 123 -13.61 -3.05 -11.24
N GLU A 124 -13.21 -3.77 -12.26
CA GLU A 124 -12.82 -5.18 -12.17
C GLU A 124 -11.64 -5.37 -11.21
N LEU A 125 -10.57 -4.60 -11.38
CA LEU A 125 -9.38 -4.67 -10.53
C LEU A 125 -9.72 -4.46 -9.05
N SER A 126 -10.61 -3.51 -8.77
CA SER A 126 -10.98 -3.13 -7.39
C SER A 126 -11.85 -4.18 -6.72
N VAL A 127 -12.84 -4.73 -7.42
CA VAL A 127 -13.68 -5.82 -6.92
C VAL A 127 -12.85 -7.06 -6.67
N LEU A 128 -12.01 -7.46 -7.63
CA LEU A 128 -11.13 -8.62 -7.47
C LEU A 128 -10.11 -8.44 -6.35
N ALA A 129 -9.58 -7.22 -6.13
CA ALA A 129 -8.68 -6.94 -5.02
C ALA A 129 -9.44 -6.98 -3.68
N PHE A 130 -10.68 -6.50 -3.64
CA PHE A 130 -11.52 -6.57 -2.45
C PHE A 130 -11.78 -8.03 -2.03
N ASP A 131 -12.07 -8.91 -2.99
CA ASP A 131 -12.35 -10.33 -2.77
C ASP A 131 -11.10 -11.19 -2.56
N ASP A 132 -9.90 -10.60 -2.69
CA ASP A 132 -8.65 -11.33 -2.46
C ASP A 132 -8.49 -11.70 -0.99
N GLN A 133 -8.02 -12.94 -0.73
CA GLN A 133 -7.82 -13.47 0.62
C GLN A 133 -6.96 -12.57 1.52
N CYS A 134 -6.02 -11.82 0.95
CA CYS A 134 -5.11 -10.96 1.70
C CYS A 134 -5.82 -9.69 2.22
N THR A 135 -6.88 -9.24 1.58
CA THR A 135 -7.61 -8.02 1.97
C THR A 135 -8.22 -8.13 3.36
N GLY A 136 -8.72 -9.32 3.73
CA GLY A 136 -9.29 -9.57 5.05
C GLY A 136 -8.32 -9.39 6.22
N ALA A 137 -7.01 -9.48 5.97
CA ALA A 137 -5.97 -9.30 6.99
C ALA A 137 -5.41 -7.88 7.05
N ASN A 138 -5.85 -6.96 6.18
CA ASN A 138 -5.37 -5.58 6.21
C ASN A 138 -5.86 -4.85 7.47
N PRO A 139 -5.03 -4.08 8.19
CA PRO A 139 -5.41 -3.42 9.44
C PRO A 139 -6.60 -2.46 9.31
N ARG A 140 -6.70 -1.72 8.21
CA ARG A 140 -7.89 -0.96 7.82
C ARG A 140 -8.62 -1.73 6.74
N TYR A 141 -9.85 -2.19 7.02
CA TYR A 141 -10.65 -2.92 6.05
C TYR A 141 -11.20 -1.96 4.99
N PRO A 142 -10.85 -2.12 3.70
CA PRO A 142 -11.19 -1.15 2.68
C PRO A 142 -12.64 -1.32 2.18
N LEU A 143 -13.18 -0.26 1.58
CA LEU A 143 -14.30 -0.31 0.67
C LEU A 143 -13.80 -0.44 -0.77
N VAL A 144 -14.61 -0.96 -1.69
CA VAL A 144 -14.24 -1.08 -3.11
C VAL A 144 -13.88 0.30 -3.70
N GLU A 145 -14.63 1.35 -3.34
CA GLU A 145 -14.35 2.72 -3.81
C GLU A 145 -13.02 3.27 -3.25
N GLU A 146 -12.63 2.90 -2.04
CA GLU A 146 -11.32 3.26 -1.50
C GLU A 146 -10.20 2.57 -2.27
N ILE A 147 -10.38 1.30 -2.65
CA ILE A 147 -9.42 0.56 -3.50
C ILE A 147 -9.28 1.23 -4.87
N LYS A 148 -10.40 1.63 -5.51
CA LYS A 148 -10.36 2.39 -6.78
C LYS A 148 -9.54 3.67 -6.63
N GLN A 149 -9.78 4.40 -5.56
CA GLN A 149 -9.06 5.65 -5.32
C GLN A 149 -7.56 5.43 -5.07
N LEU A 150 -7.20 4.36 -4.34
CA LEU A 150 -5.79 3.98 -4.14
C LEU A 150 -5.11 3.62 -5.47
N TYR A 151 -5.78 2.88 -6.36
CA TYR A 151 -5.29 2.61 -7.70
C TYR A 151 -5.07 3.89 -8.51
N ARG A 152 -5.99 4.86 -8.44
CA ARG A 152 -5.83 6.17 -9.11
C ARG A 152 -4.66 6.97 -8.56
N TYR A 153 -4.44 6.96 -7.25
CA TYR A 153 -3.28 7.58 -6.64
C TYR A 153 -1.98 6.91 -7.10
N ALA A 154 -1.94 5.58 -7.11
CA ALA A 154 -0.78 4.83 -7.59
C ALA A 154 -0.55 5.05 -9.10
N TYR A 155 -1.62 5.16 -9.89
CA TYR A 155 -1.51 5.47 -11.32
C TYR A 155 -0.84 6.82 -11.57
N LYS A 156 -1.13 7.82 -10.73
CA LYS A 156 -0.58 9.18 -10.84
C LYS A 156 0.69 9.39 -10.00
N GLY A 157 1.13 8.41 -9.21
CA GLY A 157 2.26 8.55 -8.29
C GLY A 157 1.99 9.50 -7.11
N VAL A 158 0.72 9.68 -6.72
CA VAL A 158 0.34 10.55 -5.59
C VAL A 158 0.57 9.81 -4.27
N THR A 159 1.36 10.40 -3.39
CA THR A 159 1.71 9.83 -2.07
C THR A 159 1.16 10.63 -0.88
N LYS A 160 0.65 11.84 -1.10
CA LYS A 160 0.00 12.70 -0.08
C LYS A 160 -1.48 12.87 -0.42
N PHE A 161 -2.34 12.34 0.42
CA PHE A 161 -3.79 12.42 0.32
C PHE A 161 -4.44 12.09 1.67
N ASP A 162 -5.68 12.50 1.85
CA ASP A 162 -6.56 12.14 2.97
C ASP A 162 -7.68 11.23 2.49
N MET A 163 -7.98 10.14 3.27
CA MET A 163 -9.05 9.17 3.00
C MET A 163 -9.70 8.69 4.29
#